data_5ceed12a063013c1318bf363c8cec009
#
_entry.id   5ceed12a063013c1318bf363c8cec009
#
_cell.length_a   1.000
_cell.length_b   1.000
_cell.length_c   1.000
_cell.angle_alpha   90.00
_cell.angle_beta   90.00
_cell.angle_gamma   90.00
#
_symmetry.space_group_name_H-M   'P 1'
#
loop_
_entity.id
_entity.type
_entity.pdbx_description
1 polymer ?
#
loop_
_entity_poly.entity_id
_entity_poly.type
_entity_poly.pdbx_seq_one_letter_code
_entity_poly.pdbx_strand_id
1 'polypeptide(L)'
;REELEQYRYAANLAGLRYLVGSFERDFWEETLYNGWLDAIRALNPPAEREGLPAFMRTGAWWQEKLNTQLASWAQLRHDNLLYAKQSYTGGIACSYPEGYVEPIPGFYRAIGRLAENATASFEELLDVGDYRRERVGGYFRGMATIADTLEGIAQKELEGEELNDEEVLFLQTVLYDIPEGCAPVYRGWYARLFYTGETGLLGEDLVVADVHTQPTDEVGNPVGHVLHVGTGP
;
A
#
# COMPACT_ATOMS: atom_id res chain seq x y z
N ARG A 1 -13.52 -29.60 -8.62
CA ARG A 1 -14.90 -29.39 -8.09
C ARG A 1 -15.13 -30.24 -6.85
N GLU A 2 -14.70 -31.51 -6.88
CA GLU A 2 -14.90 -32.48 -5.79
C GLU A 2 -14.23 -31.99 -4.48
N GLU A 3 -13.00 -31.52 -4.55
CA GLU A 3 -12.27 -30.96 -3.40
C GLU A 3 -12.94 -29.70 -2.83
N LEU A 4 -13.47 -28.80 -3.69
CA LEU A 4 -14.17 -27.60 -3.24
C LEU A 4 -15.45 -27.94 -2.46
N GLU A 5 -16.13 -29.03 -2.82
CA GLU A 5 -17.30 -29.51 -2.12
C GLU A 5 -16.92 -30.22 -0.82
N GLN A 6 -15.87 -31.06 -0.84
CA GLN A 6 -15.36 -31.81 0.32
C GLN A 6 -14.94 -30.82 1.46
N TYR A 7 -14.21 -29.77 1.15
CA TYR A 7 -13.75 -28.81 2.14
C TYR A 7 -14.74 -27.67 2.40
N ARG A 8 -15.90 -27.66 1.78
CA ARG A 8 -16.93 -26.61 1.90
C ARG A 8 -16.36 -25.22 1.72
N TYR A 9 -15.43 -25.07 0.79
CA TYR A 9 -14.63 -23.85 0.60
C TYR A 9 -15.50 -22.59 0.52
N ALA A 10 -16.56 -22.60 -0.29
CA ALA A 10 -17.42 -21.43 -0.49
C ALA A 10 -18.15 -21.02 0.82
N ALA A 11 -18.63 -22.00 1.59
CA ALA A 11 -19.32 -21.74 2.86
C ALA A 11 -18.34 -21.22 3.92
N ASN A 12 -17.16 -21.82 4.02
CA ASN A 12 -16.12 -21.37 4.94
C ASN A 12 -15.62 -19.97 4.60
N LEU A 13 -15.39 -19.68 3.32
CA LEU A 13 -15.00 -18.34 2.86
C LEU A 13 -16.08 -17.30 3.18
N ALA A 14 -17.36 -17.62 2.95
CA ALA A 14 -18.46 -16.73 3.30
C ALA A 14 -18.53 -16.47 4.82
N GLY A 15 -18.35 -17.51 5.62
CA GLY A 15 -18.31 -17.41 7.09
C GLY A 15 -17.16 -16.54 7.57
N LEU A 16 -15.95 -16.70 7.01
CA LEU A 16 -14.77 -15.88 7.33
C LEU A 16 -14.98 -14.41 6.92
N ARG A 17 -15.55 -14.17 5.76
CA ARG A 17 -15.87 -12.79 5.32
C ARG A 17 -16.87 -12.11 6.25
N TYR A 18 -17.89 -12.84 6.69
CA TYR A 18 -18.85 -12.33 7.66
C TYR A 18 -18.18 -12.03 8.99
N LEU A 19 -17.38 -12.93 9.52
CA LEU A 19 -16.63 -12.73 10.77
C LEU A 19 -15.72 -11.50 10.68
N VAL A 20 -14.89 -11.42 9.66
CA VAL A 20 -13.97 -10.29 9.47
C VAL A 20 -14.72 -8.97 9.27
N GLY A 21 -15.88 -9.01 8.59
CA GLY A 21 -16.76 -7.86 8.42
C GLY A 21 -17.47 -7.39 9.69
N SER A 22 -17.54 -8.24 10.73
CA SER A 22 -18.17 -7.89 12.02
C SER A 22 -17.21 -7.26 13.03
N PHE A 23 -15.91 -7.20 12.72
CA PHE A 23 -14.93 -6.57 13.60
C PHE A 23 -15.17 -5.07 13.65
N GLU A 24 -15.25 -4.54 14.85
CA GLU A 24 -15.42 -3.13 15.14
C GLU A 24 -14.13 -2.35 14.87
N ARG A 25 -14.23 -1.04 14.86
CA ARG A 25 -13.10 -0.15 14.56
C ARG A 25 -11.92 -0.38 15.51
N ASP A 26 -12.19 -0.54 16.78
CA ASP A 26 -11.17 -0.75 17.81
C ASP A 26 -10.24 -1.93 17.47
N PHE A 27 -10.79 -3.01 16.92
CA PHE A 27 -9.95 -4.14 16.46
C PHE A 27 -8.97 -3.74 15.36
N TRP A 28 -9.40 -2.91 14.41
CA TRP A 28 -8.56 -2.49 13.29
C TRP A 28 -7.48 -1.47 13.70
N GLU A 29 -7.69 -0.77 14.81
CA GLU A 29 -6.78 0.24 15.36
C GLU A 29 -5.88 -0.30 16.48
N GLU A 30 -6.11 -1.53 16.97
CA GLU A 30 -5.39 -2.12 18.10
C GLU A 30 -3.90 -2.36 17.80
N THR A 31 -3.54 -2.71 16.57
CA THR A 31 -2.15 -2.98 16.17
C THR A 31 -1.85 -2.40 14.79
N LEU A 32 -0.56 -2.12 14.52
CA LEU A 32 -0.12 -1.70 13.18
C LEU A 32 -0.42 -2.76 12.11
N TYR A 33 -0.37 -4.03 12.47
CA TYR A 33 -0.72 -5.14 11.57
C TYR A 33 -2.20 -5.09 11.18
N ASN A 34 -3.10 -4.90 12.16
CA ASN A 34 -4.53 -4.78 11.91
C ASN A 34 -4.84 -3.54 11.06
N GLY A 35 -4.22 -2.40 11.36
CA GLY A 35 -4.36 -1.17 10.57
C GLY A 35 -3.90 -1.34 9.11
N TRP A 36 -2.80 -2.07 8.89
CA TRP A 36 -2.37 -2.42 7.54
C TRP A 36 -3.39 -3.28 6.80
N LEU A 37 -3.94 -4.30 7.48
CA LEU A 37 -4.99 -5.15 6.90
C LEU A 37 -6.27 -4.35 6.61
N ASP A 38 -6.62 -3.37 7.43
CA ASP A 38 -7.77 -2.49 7.16
C ASP A 38 -7.54 -1.65 5.90
N ALA A 39 -6.33 -1.12 5.72
CA ALA A 39 -5.98 -0.37 4.52
C ALA A 39 -6.12 -1.22 3.25
N ILE A 40 -5.56 -2.43 3.22
CA ILE A 40 -5.71 -3.29 2.04
C ILE A 40 -7.15 -3.79 1.84
N ARG A 41 -7.97 -3.92 2.89
CA ARG A 41 -9.41 -4.21 2.79
C ARG A 41 -10.18 -3.08 2.11
N ALA A 42 -9.76 -1.83 2.28
CA ALA A 42 -10.38 -0.67 1.61
C ALA A 42 -10.25 -0.72 0.07
N LEU A 43 -9.37 -1.56 -0.47
CA LEU A 43 -9.27 -1.85 -1.90
C LEU A 43 -10.33 -2.83 -2.41
N ASN A 44 -11.22 -3.36 -1.56
CA ASN A 44 -12.32 -4.20 -2.00
C ASN A 44 -13.34 -3.39 -2.82
N PRO A 45 -13.96 -4.03 -3.84
CA PRO A 45 -15.00 -3.38 -4.62
C PRO A 45 -16.17 -2.96 -3.72
N PRO A 46 -16.66 -1.72 -3.84
CA PRO A 46 -17.87 -1.30 -3.15
C PRO A 46 -19.10 -2.07 -3.69
N ALA A 47 -20.14 -2.17 -2.88
CA ALA A 47 -21.40 -2.78 -3.29
C ALA A 47 -22.06 -2.01 -4.44
N GLU A 48 -22.04 -0.69 -4.35
CA GLU A 48 -22.54 0.25 -5.36
C GLU A 48 -21.40 0.65 -6.29
N ARG A 49 -21.60 0.49 -7.59
CA ARG A 49 -20.59 0.81 -8.62
C ARG A 49 -21.05 1.92 -9.57
N GLU A 50 -22.29 2.36 -9.46
CA GLU A 50 -22.80 3.54 -10.13
C GLU A 50 -22.07 4.78 -9.61
N GLY A 51 -21.67 5.67 -10.48
CA GLY A 51 -20.89 6.86 -10.10
C GLY A 51 -19.38 6.66 -10.10
N LEU A 52 -18.89 5.41 -10.04
CA LEU A 52 -17.45 5.17 -10.19
C LEU A 52 -16.98 5.47 -11.61
N PRO A 53 -15.73 5.89 -11.81
CA PRO A 53 -15.10 6.00 -13.13
C PRO A 53 -15.29 4.75 -13.97
N ALA A 54 -15.37 4.87 -15.28
CA ALA A 54 -15.72 3.77 -16.17
C ALA A 54 -14.77 2.56 -16.02
N PHE A 55 -13.48 2.79 -15.85
CA PHE A 55 -12.49 1.73 -15.68
C PHE A 55 -12.68 0.95 -14.37
N MET A 56 -13.12 1.59 -13.29
CA MET A 56 -13.38 0.96 -11.99
C MET A 56 -14.64 0.08 -11.97
N ARG A 57 -15.48 0.16 -13.00
CA ARG A 57 -16.66 -0.71 -13.14
C ARG A 57 -16.34 -2.05 -13.77
N THR A 58 -15.11 -2.25 -14.27
CA THR A 58 -14.68 -3.46 -14.97
C THR A 58 -14.20 -4.55 -14.02
N GLY A 59 -14.40 -5.81 -14.43
CA GLY A 59 -13.84 -6.96 -13.70
C GLY A 59 -12.31 -6.97 -13.71
N ALA A 60 -11.68 -6.48 -14.78
CA ALA A 60 -10.23 -6.40 -14.91
C ALA A 60 -9.60 -5.47 -13.84
N TRP A 61 -10.22 -4.32 -13.58
CA TRP A 61 -9.80 -3.42 -12.52
C TRP A 61 -9.80 -4.09 -11.14
N TRP A 62 -10.89 -4.76 -10.79
CA TRP A 62 -10.99 -5.40 -9.48
C TRP A 62 -10.10 -6.64 -9.35
N GLN A 63 -9.80 -7.30 -10.47
CA GLN A 63 -8.79 -8.37 -10.47
C GLN A 63 -7.39 -7.81 -10.22
N GLU A 64 -7.08 -6.67 -10.76
CA GLU A 64 -5.82 -5.97 -10.50
C GLU A 64 -5.73 -5.53 -9.03
N LYS A 65 -6.81 -4.99 -8.44
CA LYS A 65 -6.84 -4.66 -6.99
C LYS A 65 -6.68 -5.91 -6.11
N LEU A 66 -7.24 -7.05 -6.49
CA LEU A 66 -7.00 -8.30 -5.77
C LEU A 66 -5.51 -8.71 -5.82
N ASN A 67 -4.86 -8.55 -6.96
CA ASN A 67 -3.42 -8.80 -7.06
C ASN A 67 -2.62 -7.84 -6.17
N THR A 68 -2.99 -6.56 -6.13
CA THR A 68 -2.39 -5.57 -5.23
C THR A 68 -2.54 -5.98 -3.76
N GLN A 69 -3.73 -6.41 -3.35
CA GLN A 69 -3.98 -6.89 -1.98
C GLN A 69 -3.13 -8.11 -1.64
N LEU A 70 -3.05 -9.09 -2.55
CA LEU A 70 -2.24 -10.30 -2.36
C LEU A 70 -0.75 -9.99 -2.28
N ALA A 71 -0.25 -9.12 -3.16
CA ALA A 71 1.16 -8.69 -3.16
C ALA A 71 1.51 -7.96 -1.86
N SER A 72 0.68 -7.01 -1.43
CA SER A 72 0.88 -6.28 -0.18
C SER A 72 0.83 -7.20 1.05
N TRP A 73 -0.10 -8.15 1.08
CA TRP A 73 -0.18 -9.12 2.16
C TRP A 73 1.03 -10.07 2.17
N ALA A 74 1.47 -10.54 1.00
CA ALA A 74 2.65 -11.39 0.88
C ALA A 74 3.90 -10.66 1.34
N GLN A 75 4.07 -9.39 0.96
CA GLN A 75 5.18 -8.56 1.39
C GLN A 75 5.18 -8.33 2.91
N LEU A 76 4.02 -8.11 3.51
CA LEU A 76 3.90 -7.95 4.96
C LEU A 76 4.28 -9.22 5.74
N ARG A 77 3.99 -10.41 5.17
CA ARG A 77 4.37 -11.70 5.77
C ARG A 77 5.84 -12.01 5.64
N HIS A 78 6.52 -11.31 4.80
CA HIS A 78 7.86 -11.67 4.38
C HIS A 78 8.92 -11.02 5.28
N ASP A 79 9.63 -11.84 6.02
CA ASP A 79 10.73 -11.41 6.90
C ASP A 79 12.07 -11.27 6.15
N ASN A 80 12.12 -11.66 4.88
CA ASN A 80 13.36 -11.72 4.11
C ASN A 80 13.23 -10.95 2.81
N LEU A 81 13.90 -9.85 2.78
CA LEU A 81 14.11 -9.06 1.59
C LEU A 81 15.07 -9.81 0.66
N LEU A 82 14.57 -10.25 -0.45
CA LEU A 82 15.36 -10.57 -1.60
C LEU A 82 15.25 -9.42 -2.58
N TYR A 83 16.30 -9.15 -3.26
CA TYR A 83 16.57 -7.94 -3.99
C TYR A 83 16.12 -8.03 -5.47
N ALA A 84 15.22 -7.20 -6.01
CA ALA A 84 14.93 -7.08 -7.44
C ALA A 84 15.36 -5.72 -7.99
N LYS A 85 16.14 -5.74 -9.05
CA LYS A 85 16.65 -4.53 -9.70
C LYS A 85 15.49 -3.73 -10.31
N GLN A 86 15.30 -2.51 -9.85
CA GLN A 86 14.42 -1.58 -10.51
C GLN A 86 15.03 -1.11 -11.83
N SER A 87 14.34 -1.33 -12.93
CA SER A 87 14.78 -0.80 -14.21
C SER A 87 14.27 0.63 -14.36
N TYR A 88 15.16 1.59 -14.18
CA TYR A 88 14.87 2.97 -14.50
C TYR A 88 15.14 3.23 -15.97
N THR A 89 14.13 3.62 -16.70
CA THR A 89 14.32 4.29 -17.98
C THR A 89 14.66 5.75 -17.68
N GLY A 90 15.94 6.07 -17.61
CA GLY A 90 16.39 7.45 -17.56
C GLY A 90 16.07 8.15 -18.88
N GLY A 91 15.00 8.96 -18.89
CA GLY A 91 14.67 9.88 -19.96
C GLY A 91 14.76 11.30 -19.46
N ILE A 92 15.17 12.23 -20.31
CA ILE A 92 15.08 13.64 -20.02
C ILE A 92 13.60 14.01 -20.09
N ALA A 93 12.97 14.22 -18.94
CA ALA A 93 11.62 14.75 -18.88
C ALA A 93 11.71 16.28 -18.78
N CYS A 94 11.13 16.97 -19.76
CA CYS A 94 11.07 18.44 -19.76
C CYS A 94 9.78 18.98 -19.12
N SER A 95 8.77 18.13 -18.95
CA SER A 95 7.53 18.43 -18.21
C SER A 95 6.86 17.12 -17.79
N TYR A 96 6.11 17.16 -16.71
CA TYR A 96 5.29 16.03 -16.25
C TYR A 96 3.83 16.31 -16.59
N PRO A 97 3.09 15.33 -17.13
CA PRO A 97 1.66 15.47 -17.29
C PRO A 97 0.97 15.61 -15.92
N GLU A 98 -0.25 16.09 -15.93
CA GLU A 98 -1.10 16.06 -14.74
C GLU A 98 -1.19 14.62 -14.22
N GLY A 99 -0.94 14.44 -12.94
CA GLY A 99 -1.04 13.15 -12.28
C GLY A 99 -2.49 12.74 -12.07
N TYR A 100 -2.71 11.47 -11.77
CA TYR A 100 -4.00 10.90 -11.40
C TYR A 100 -3.81 9.96 -10.21
N VAL A 101 -4.69 10.07 -9.22
CA VAL A 101 -4.72 9.19 -8.06
C VAL A 101 -5.85 8.19 -8.23
N GLU A 102 -5.63 6.92 -7.87
CA GLU A 102 -6.74 5.96 -7.85
C GLU A 102 -7.81 6.44 -6.84
N PRO A 103 -9.05 6.71 -7.28
CA PRO A 103 -10.06 7.33 -6.45
C PRO A 103 -10.67 6.33 -5.44
N ILE A 104 -9.86 5.92 -4.49
CA ILE A 104 -10.21 5.05 -3.37
C ILE A 104 -9.91 5.77 -2.04
N PRO A 105 -10.65 6.83 -1.68
CA PRO A 105 -10.35 7.65 -0.50
C PRO A 105 -10.31 6.84 0.81
N GLY A 106 -11.09 5.76 0.89
CA GLY A 106 -11.08 4.87 2.05
C GLY A 106 -9.74 4.19 2.30
N PHE A 107 -8.97 3.89 1.25
CA PHE A 107 -7.62 3.34 1.36
C PHE A 107 -6.66 4.37 1.98
N TYR A 108 -6.63 5.59 1.44
CA TYR A 108 -5.74 6.65 1.95
C TYR A 108 -6.08 7.04 3.38
N ARG A 109 -7.37 7.11 3.73
CA ARG A 109 -7.83 7.31 5.10
C ARG A 109 -7.34 6.21 6.05
N ALA A 110 -7.34 4.96 5.63
CA ALA A 110 -6.86 3.86 6.45
C ALA A 110 -5.33 3.94 6.66
N ILE A 111 -4.57 4.34 5.64
CA ILE A 111 -3.12 4.60 5.75
C ILE A 111 -2.85 5.79 6.70
N GLY A 112 -3.62 6.87 6.60
CA GLY A 112 -3.52 8.02 7.51
C GLY A 112 -3.68 7.61 8.97
N ARG A 113 -4.75 6.88 9.30
CA ARG A 113 -4.98 6.35 10.66
C ARG A 113 -3.88 5.40 11.13
N LEU A 114 -3.42 4.50 10.26
CA LEU A 114 -2.27 3.65 10.58
C LEU A 114 -1.05 4.47 11.00
N ALA A 115 -0.76 5.54 10.25
CA ALA A 115 0.38 6.41 10.51
C ALA A 115 0.22 7.23 11.80
N GLU A 116 -0.97 7.73 12.09
CA GLU A 116 -1.30 8.43 13.35
C GLU A 116 -1.16 7.49 14.54
N ASN A 117 -1.72 6.28 14.48
CA ASN A 117 -1.62 5.28 15.54
C ASN A 117 -0.17 4.85 15.77
N ALA A 118 0.61 4.69 14.69
CA ALA A 118 2.04 4.39 14.80
C ALA A 118 2.79 5.53 15.49
N THR A 119 2.51 6.78 15.11
CA THR A 119 3.13 7.95 15.75
C THR A 119 2.86 7.95 17.25
N ALA A 120 1.60 7.79 17.66
CA ALA A 120 1.22 7.76 19.07
C ALA A 120 1.90 6.62 19.84
N SER A 121 1.92 5.41 19.26
CA SER A 121 2.55 4.23 19.88
C SER A 121 4.05 4.42 20.07
N PHE A 122 4.78 4.96 19.10
CA PHE A 122 6.22 5.20 19.22
C PHE A 122 6.54 6.38 20.15
N GLU A 123 5.67 7.37 20.24
CA GLU A 123 5.80 8.44 21.22
C GLU A 123 5.59 7.97 22.66
N GLU A 124 4.79 6.94 22.89
CA GLU A 124 4.60 6.31 24.18
C GLU A 124 5.76 5.36 24.55
N LEU A 125 6.23 4.58 23.56
CA LEU A 125 7.26 3.55 23.78
C LEU A 125 8.69 4.09 23.93
N LEU A 126 8.98 5.26 23.38
CA LEU A 126 10.33 5.82 23.32
C LEU A 126 10.43 7.11 24.15
N ASP A 127 11.52 7.23 24.93
CA ASP A 127 11.78 8.38 25.78
C ASP A 127 11.95 9.68 24.98
N VAL A 128 11.60 10.79 25.62
CA VAL A 128 11.86 12.13 25.06
C VAL A 128 13.38 12.35 24.96
N GLY A 129 13.84 12.64 23.74
CA GLY A 129 15.27 12.78 23.45
C GLY A 129 15.91 11.55 22.81
N ASP A 130 15.19 10.44 22.70
CA ASP A 130 15.64 9.31 21.87
C ASP A 130 15.54 9.70 20.39
N TYR A 131 16.66 9.61 19.67
CA TYR A 131 16.71 9.98 18.24
C TYR A 131 15.76 9.14 17.38
N ARG A 132 15.45 7.89 17.84
CA ARG A 132 14.51 7.00 17.13
C ARG A 132 13.09 7.54 17.19
N ARG A 133 12.70 8.17 18.32
CA ARG A 133 11.40 8.82 18.48
C ARG A 133 11.17 9.89 17.41
N GLU A 134 12.15 10.77 17.21
CA GLU A 134 12.07 11.81 16.18
C GLU A 134 12.09 11.24 14.77
N ARG A 135 12.95 10.27 14.50
CA ARG A 135 13.08 9.68 13.17
C ARG A 135 11.83 8.90 12.76
N VAL A 136 11.37 7.98 13.62
CA VAL A 136 10.20 7.14 13.34
C VAL A 136 8.91 7.96 13.38
N GLY A 137 8.76 8.83 14.39
CA GLY A 137 7.62 9.74 14.47
C GLY A 137 7.56 10.71 13.30
N GLY A 138 8.70 11.23 12.85
CA GLY A 138 8.79 12.09 11.66
C GLY A 138 8.34 11.37 10.38
N TYR A 139 8.75 10.11 10.22
CA TYR A 139 8.31 9.27 9.10
C TYR A 139 6.78 9.10 9.08
N PHE A 140 6.20 8.67 10.20
CA PHE A 140 4.75 8.42 10.24
C PHE A 140 3.92 9.71 10.17
N ARG A 141 4.36 10.81 10.77
CA ARG A 141 3.71 12.13 10.57
C ARG A 141 3.74 12.56 9.10
N GLY A 142 4.87 12.36 8.42
CA GLY A 142 4.98 12.61 6.98
C GLY A 142 4.03 11.73 6.16
N MET A 143 3.95 10.44 6.49
CA MET A 143 3.03 9.50 5.85
C MET A 143 1.56 9.92 6.06
N ALA A 144 1.17 10.32 7.27
CA ALA A 144 -0.18 10.79 7.56
C ALA A 144 -0.54 12.01 6.70
N THR A 145 0.33 13.02 6.64
CA THR A 145 0.11 14.22 5.82
C THR A 145 -0.05 13.88 4.32
N ILE A 146 0.78 12.98 3.81
CA ILE A 146 0.68 12.52 2.42
C ILE A 146 -0.64 11.78 2.18
N ALA A 147 -1.03 10.90 3.10
CA ALA A 147 -2.26 10.14 3.02
C ALA A 147 -3.50 11.04 3.03
N ASP A 148 -3.53 12.07 3.87
CA ASP A 148 -4.61 13.07 3.90
C ASP A 148 -4.73 13.81 2.56
N THR A 149 -3.61 14.23 1.99
CA THR A 149 -3.59 14.90 0.67
C THR A 149 -4.13 13.98 -0.42
N LEU A 150 -3.67 12.72 -0.44
CA LEU A 150 -4.13 11.71 -1.41
C LEU A 150 -5.62 11.36 -1.21
N GLU A 151 -6.11 11.31 0.02
CA GLU A 151 -7.54 11.13 0.31
C GLU A 151 -8.37 12.28 -0.28
N GLY A 152 -7.95 13.52 -0.05
CA GLY A 152 -8.63 14.71 -0.58
C GLY A 152 -8.66 14.72 -2.11
N ILE A 153 -7.55 14.43 -2.76
CA ILE A 153 -7.46 14.33 -4.23
C ILE A 153 -8.38 13.20 -4.74
N ALA A 154 -8.28 12.01 -4.16
CA ALA A 154 -9.11 10.87 -4.54
C ALA A 154 -10.62 11.15 -4.40
N GLN A 155 -11.03 11.91 -3.37
CA GLN A 155 -12.41 12.33 -3.19
C GLN A 155 -12.87 13.28 -4.28
N LYS A 156 -12.06 14.30 -4.60
CA LYS A 156 -12.36 15.24 -5.70
C LYS A 156 -12.49 14.54 -7.05
N GLU A 157 -11.60 13.59 -7.33
CA GLU A 157 -11.66 12.80 -8.58
C GLU A 157 -12.93 11.96 -8.68
N LEU A 158 -13.46 11.40 -7.57
CA LEU A 158 -14.75 10.73 -7.54
C LEU A 158 -15.91 11.69 -7.80
N GLU A 159 -15.84 12.90 -7.28
CA GLU A 159 -16.88 13.92 -7.38
C GLU A 159 -16.81 14.68 -8.72
N GLY A 160 -15.74 14.49 -9.48
CA GLY A 160 -15.49 15.20 -10.74
C GLY A 160 -15.14 16.67 -10.51
N GLU A 161 -14.57 16.99 -9.35
CA GLU A 161 -14.05 18.32 -9.01
C GLU A 161 -12.65 18.51 -9.57
N GLU A 162 -12.34 19.76 -9.95
CA GLU A 162 -11.00 20.12 -10.40
C GLU A 162 -10.02 20.20 -9.22
N LEU A 163 -8.81 19.74 -9.46
CA LEU A 163 -7.71 19.88 -8.50
C LEU A 163 -7.21 21.34 -8.50
N ASN A 164 -6.83 21.83 -7.33
CA ASN A 164 -6.19 23.12 -7.22
C ASN A 164 -4.68 23.04 -7.57
N ASP A 165 -4.03 24.21 -7.72
CA ASP A 165 -2.63 24.29 -8.13
C ASP A 165 -1.67 23.55 -7.16
N GLU A 166 -1.97 23.54 -5.86
CA GLU A 166 -1.16 22.85 -4.85
C GLU A 166 -1.29 21.33 -4.98
N GLU A 167 -2.48 20.82 -5.26
CA GLU A 167 -2.73 19.40 -5.48
C GLU A 167 -2.11 18.90 -6.79
N VAL A 168 -2.20 19.71 -7.84
CA VAL A 168 -1.53 19.43 -9.12
C VAL A 168 -0.01 19.40 -8.91
N LEU A 169 0.56 20.39 -8.23
CA LEU A 169 1.97 20.42 -7.90
C LEU A 169 2.40 19.22 -7.05
N PHE A 170 1.59 18.84 -6.08
CA PHE A 170 1.84 17.64 -5.26
C PHE A 170 1.96 16.38 -6.11
N LEU A 171 1.07 16.18 -7.09
CA LEU A 171 1.12 15.05 -8.01
C LEU A 171 2.33 15.10 -8.96
N GLN A 172 2.73 16.28 -9.39
CA GLN A 172 3.89 16.48 -10.26
C GLN A 172 5.23 16.32 -9.54
N THR A 173 5.24 16.45 -8.21
CA THR A 173 6.45 16.37 -7.38
C THR A 173 6.58 15.09 -6.57
N VAL A 174 6.11 13.95 -7.08
CA VAL A 174 6.23 12.64 -6.43
C VAL A 174 7.69 12.24 -6.26
N LEU A 175 8.46 12.23 -7.34
CA LEU A 175 9.86 11.83 -7.35
C LEU A 175 10.82 13.02 -7.31
N TYR A 176 10.50 14.10 -7.98
CA TYR A 176 11.36 15.26 -8.16
C TYR A 176 10.85 16.45 -7.35
N ASP A 177 11.73 17.38 -7.00
CA ASP A 177 11.38 18.59 -6.23
C ASP A 177 10.80 19.72 -7.10
N ILE A 178 10.93 19.60 -8.41
CA ILE A 178 10.36 20.55 -9.38
C ILE A 178 9.62 19.78 -10.49
N PRO A 179 8.48 20.30 -10.98
CA PRO A 179 7.69 19.62 -12.03
C PRO A 179 8.29 19.74 -13.43
N GLU A 180 9.30 20.57 -13.61
CA GLU A 180 9.91 20.87 -14.91
C GLU A 180 11.44 20.95 -14.80
N GLY A 181 12.13 20.61 -15.87
CA GLY A 181 13.57 20.81 -15.98
C GLY A 181 14.32 19.67 -16.62
N CYS A 182 15.54 19.96 -17.09
CA CYS A 182 16.42 18.99 -17.76
C CYS A 182 17.44 18.32 -16.81
N ALA A 183 17.43 18.68 -15.52
CA ALA A 183 18.27 18.09 -14.47
C ALA A 183 17.46 17.91 -13.18
N PRO A 184 16.46 17.02 -13.18
CA PRO A 184 15.61 16.82 -12.00
C PRO A 184 16.44 16.21 -10.85
N VAL A 185 16.17 16.66 -9.64
CA VAL A 185 16.73 16.11 -8.40
C VAL A 185 15.68 15.28 -7.71
N TYR A 186 16.02 14.05 -7.34
CA TYR A 186 15.13 13.12 -6.64
C TYR A 186 14.87 13.55 -5.19
N ARG A 187 14.01 14.57 -5.01
CA ARG A 187 13.60 15.15 -3.72
C ARG A 187 12.10 15.32 -3.61
N GLY A 188 11.33 14.64 -4.45
CA GLY A 188 9.88 14.60 -4.34
C GLY A 188 9.42 13.98 -3.01
N TRP A 189 8.13 14.10 -2.70
CA TRP A 189 7.62 13.67 -1.40
C TRP A 189 7.76 12.14 -1.19
N TYR A 190 7.62 11.33 -2.25
CA TYR A 190 7.84 9.89 -2.18
C TYR A 190 9.31 9.56 -1.90
N ALA A 191 10.21 10.19 -2.64
CA ALA A 191 11.64 10.00 -2.45
C ALA A 191 12.08 10.36 -1.02
N ARG A 192 11.57 11.47 -0.46
CA ARG A 192 11.88 11.89 0.92
C ARG A 192 11.27 11.00 1.99
N LEU A 193 10.13 10.35 1.70
CA LEU A 193 9.47 9.48 2.66
C LEU A 193 10.23 8.15 2.82
N PHE A 194 10.63 7.52 1.72
CA PHE A 194 11.16 6.17 1.74
C PHE A 194 12.68 6.07 1.63
N TYR A 195 13.35 7.11 1.18
CA TYR A 195 14.78 7.06 0.86
C TYR A 195 15.59 8.17 1.53
N THR A 196 16.84 7.87 1.83
CA THR A 196 17.80 8.86 2.33
C THR A 196 18.65 9.35 1.17
N GLY A 197 18.15 10.35 0.43
CA GLY A 197 18.85 10.96 -0.69
C GLY A 197 18.78 10.16 -1.98
N GLU A 198 19.39 10.70 -3.03
CA GLU A 198 19.36 10.15 -4.38
C GLU A 198 19.96 8.74 -4.50
N THR A 199 21.06 8.49 -3.78
CA THR A 199 21.72 7.17 -3.79
C THR A 199 20.80 6.07 -3.25
N GLY A 200 20.00 6.36 -2.23
CA GLY A 200 19.03 5.40 -1.70
C GLY A 200 17.91 5.12 -2.70
N LEU A 201 17.39 6.13 -3.38
CA LEU A 201 16.33 5.98 -4.39
C LEU A 201 16.82 5.20 -5.63
N LEU A 202 18.05 5.41 -6.04
CA LEU A 202 18.67 4.73 -7.18
C LEU A 202 19.30 3.37 -6.79
N GLY A 203 19.21 3.01 -5.52
CA GLY A 203 19.64 1.71 -5.01
C GLY A 203 18.79 0.58 -5.58
N GLU A 204 19.33 -0.62 -5.47
CA GLU A 204 18.65 -1.83 -5.91
C GLU A 204 17.92 -2.44 -4.70
N ASP A 205 16.60 -2.60 -4.75
CA ASP A 205 15.78 -3.30 -3.77
C ASP A 205 15.17 -4.57 -4.37
N LEU A 206 15.40 -5.71 -3.72
CA LEU A 206 14.88 -7.00 -4.15
C LEU A 206 13.80 -7.49 -3.19
N VAL A 207 12.60 -7.80 -3.66
CA VAL A 207 11.53 -8.38 -2.85
C VAL A 207 11.17 -9.77 -3.38
N VAL A 208 11.35 -10.80 -2.56
CA VAL A 208 10.76 -12.13 -2.81
C VAL A 208 9.65 -12.38 -1.80
N ALA A 209 8.46 -12.61 -2.28
CA ALA A 209 7.34 -12.98 -1.44
C ALA A 209 7.21 -14.51 -1.33
N ASP A 210 7.16 -15.02 -0.12
CA ASP A 210 6.71 -16.38 0.16
C ASP A 210 5.17 -16.40 0.06
N VAL A 211 4.65 -17.06 -0.96
CA VAL A 211 3.21 -17.12 -1.21
C VAL A 211 2.59 -18.35 -0.55
N HIS A 212 3.36 -19.42 -0.37
CA HIS A 212 2.88 -20.64 0.25
C HIS A 212 4.03 -21.43 0.88
N THR A 213 3.88 -21.74 2.15
CA THR A 213 4.76 -22.66 2.86
C THR A 213 3.94 -23.80 3.41
N GLN A 214 4.24 -25.00 2.96
CA GLN A 214 3.65 -26.24 3.49
C GLN A 214 4.76 -27.06 4.16
N PRO A 215 4.92 -26.95 5.48
CA PRO A 215 6.00 -27.65 6.19
C PRO A 215 5.76 -29.16 6.28
N THR A 216 4.50 -29.60 6.31
CA THR A 216 4.11 -31.01 6.48
C THR A 216 2.98 -31.39 5.52
N ASP A 217 2.92 -32.67 5.16
CA ASP A 217 1.76 -33.26 4.50
C ASP A 217 0.58 -33.50 5.49
N GLU A 218 -0.51 -34.06 4.99
CA GLU A 218 -1.72 -34.34 5.78
C GLU A 218 -1.51 -35.35 6.93
N VAL A 219 -0.43 -36.12 6.90
CA VAL A 219 -0.04 -37.10 7.92
C VAL A 219 1.12 -36.61 8.82
N GLY A 220 1.58 -35.40 8.61
CA GLY A 220 2.60 -34.75 9.43
C GLY A 220 4.05 -35.02 8.99
N ASN A 221 4.29 -35.62 7.82
CA ASN A 221 5.64 -35.77 7.31
C ASN A 221 6.18 -34.43 6.80
N PRO A 222 7.45 -34.09 7.05
CA PRO A 222 8.07 -32.89 6.50
C PRO A 222 8.13 -32.98 4.97
N VAL A 223 7.44 -32.08 4.27
CA VAL A 223 7.46 -32.00 2.80
C VAL A 223 8.19 -30.76 2.30
N GLY A 224 8.28 -29.72 3.12
CA GLY A 224 9.10 -28.54 2.84
C GLY A 224 8.78 -27.81 1.53
N HIS A 225 7.52 -27.83 1.09
CA HIS A 225 7.12 -27.09 -0.09
C HIS A 225 7.05 -25.60 0.21
N VAL A 226 7.87 -24.85 -0.46
CA VAL A 226 7.87 -23.38 -0.42
C VAL A 226 7.69 -22.88 -1.85
N LEU A 227 6.62 -22.13 -2.08
CA LEU A 227 6.41 -21.45 -3.35
C LEU A 227 6.84 -20.00 -3.20
N HIS A 228 7.94 -19.65 -3.81
CA HIS A 228 8.40 -18.27 -3.90
C HIS A 228 7.91 -17.64 -5.18
N VAL A 229 7.26 -16.50 -5.07
CA VAL A 229 6.99 -15.62 -6.20
C VAL A 229 7.92 -14.42 -6.06
N GLY A 230 8.92 -14.38 -6.93
CA GLY A 230 9.72 -13.18 -7.09
C GLY A 230 8.88 -12.12 -7.79
N THR A 231 8.60 -11.02 -7.12
CA THR A 231 8.12 -9.82 -7.79
C THR A 231 9.34 -8.95 -8.03
N GLY A 232 9.85 -9.00 -9.24
CA GLY A 232 10.83 -8.02 -9.69
C GLY A 232 10.17 -6.64 -9.85
N PRO A 233 10.96 -5.56 -9.98
CA PRO A 233 10.48 -4.23 -10.30
C PRO A 233 9.81 -4.21 -11.66
#